data_16254439e32f3ef208acd8f1a2f93b25
#
_entry.id   16254439e32f3ef208acd8f1a2f93b25
#
_cell.length_a   1.000
_cell.length_b   1.000
_cell.length_c   1.000
_cell.angle_alpha   90.00
_cell.angle_beta   90.00
_cell.angle_gamma   90.00
#
_symmetry.space_group_name_H-M   'P 1'
#
loop_
_entity.id
_entity.type
_entity.pdbx_description
1 polymer ?
#
loop_
_entity_poly.entity_id
_entity_poly.type
_entity_poly.pdbx_seq_one_letter_code
_entity_poly.pdbx_strand_id
1 'polypeptide(L)'
;MPQRSDPTIDLEDSGGVSATWSPRDTVRPAAEEAAASADDLGHALADALELRGKLGEGGMGVVHLAVQRSLDREVAVKTLRRESPLAAKRLLREAWVTGALEHPNIVPVYDLGRDEEGRPHLVLKRIEGELWSALIADPRLLEERFGVSDFLEWHLRTLAQLCNAVAFAHDRGVIHRDLKPDNVMVGSYGEVYLLDWGLAMGLQETLERLPSAGRPKQFAGTPAYLAPEQLGDSEHPLGPHTDLYLIGGMLFEVIVGRPPHEG
;
A
#
# COMPACT_ATOMS: atom_id res chain seq x y z
N MET A 1 -8.49 50.62 -36.21
CA MET A 1 -8.24 49.61 -35.18
C MET A 1 -8.04 48.26 -35.87
N PRO A 2 -6.83 47.68 -35.93
CA PRO A 2 -6.61 46.43 -36.58
C PRO A 2 -6.85 45.27 -35.60
N GLN A 3 -7.57 44.27 -36.07
CA GLN A 3 -7.84 43.01 -35.45
C GLN A 3 -6.52 42.23 -35.30
N ARG A 4 -6.30 41.70 -34.10
CA ARG A 4 -5.22 40.72 -33.86
C ARG A 4 -5.72 39.35 -34.25
N SER A 5 -5.03 38.77 -35.22
CA SER A 5 -5.16 37.33 -35.59
C SER A 5 -4.39 36.49 -34.61
N ASP A 6 -5.09 35.56 -33.94
CA ASP A 6 -4.48 34.48 -33.16
C ASP A 6 -3.80 33.49 -34.12
N PRO A 7 -2.61 33.02 -33.81
CA PRO A 7 -2.01 31.91 -34.60
C PRO A 7 -2.63 30.57 -34.16
N THR A 8 -3.45 30.02 -35.04
CA THR A 8 -3.87 28.63 -34.97
C THR A 8 -2.64 27.76 -35.21
N ILE A 9 -2.28 26.95 -34.21
CA ILE A 9 -1.28 25.90 -34.36
C ILE A 9 -2.04 24.67 -34.90
N ASP A 10 -1.86 24.36 -36.15
CA ASP A 10 -2.24 23.08 -36.75
C ASP A 10 -1.36 21.97 -36.16
N LEU A 11 -1.94 21.12 -35.34
CA LEU A 11 -1.38 19.83 -34.95
C LEU A 11 -2.04 18.77 -35.83
N GLU A 12 -1.56 18.62 -37.04
CA GLU A 12 -1.85 17.41 -37.84
C GLU A 12 -0.95 16.25 -37.37
N ASP A 13 -1.63 15.16 -37.05
CA ASP A 13 -1.26 13.78 -37.23
C ASP A 13 -0.07 13.22 -36.43
N SER A 14 -0.36 12.80 -35.21
CA SER A 14 0.26 11.60 -34.65
C SER A 14 -0.85 10.81 -33.92
N GLY A 15 -1.12 9.59 -34.44
CA GLY A 15 -2.13 8.66 -33.93
C GLY A 15 -1.91 8.31 -32.48
N GLY A 16 -2.23 9.23 -31.58
CA GLY A 16 -2.26 9.06 -30.15
C GLY A 16 -3.62 8.53 -29.75
N VAL A 17 -3.68 7.28 -29.31
CA VAL A 17 -4.82 6.73 -28.60
C VAL A 17 -5.03 7.57 -27.37
N SER A 18 -5.98 8.50 -27.40
CA SER A 18 -6.47 9.22 -26.21
C SER A 18 -7.25 8.21 -25.35
N ALA A 19 -6.53 7.50 -24.51
CA ALA A 19 -7.15 6.74 -23.42
C ALA A 19 -7.65 7.76 -22.39
N THR A 20 -8.90 8.19 -22.50
CA THR A 20 -9.59 8.89 -21.43
C THR A 20 -9.80 7.92 -20.29
N TRP A 21 -8.90 7.98 -19.30
CA TRP A 21 -9.02 7.21 -18.06
C TRP A 21 -10.28 7.66 -17.31
N SER A 22 -11.18 6.71 -17.02
CA SER A 22 -12.35 6.93 -16.17
C SER A 22 -12.03 6.48 -14.74
N PRO A 23 -12.40 7.22 -13.68
CA PRO A 23 -12.26 6.79 -12.29
C PRO A 23 -12.96 5.46 -11.96
N ARG A 24 -13.82 4.96 -12.87
CA ARG A 24 -14.51 3.67 -12.78
C ARG A 24 -13.81 2.55 -13.56
N ASP A 25 -12.74 2.87 -14.29
CA ASP A 25 -12.00 1.83 -14.98
C ASP A 25 -11.25 0.99 -13.95
N THR A 26 -11.70 -0.27 -13.83
CA THR A 26 -11.05 -1.28 -12.99
C THR A 26 -9.60 -1.40 -13.43
N VAL A 27 -8.67 -1.51 -12.49
CA VAL A 27 -7.29 -1.89 -12.78
C VAL A 27 -7.34 -3.25 -13.45
N ARG A 28 -7.30 -3.25 -14.80
CA ARG A 28 -7.15 -4.46 -15.59
C ARG A 28 -5.67 -4.60 -15.92
N PRO A 29 -4.97 -5.61 -15.41
CA PRO A 29 -3.74 -6.04 -16.03
C PRO A 29 -4.04 -6.43 -17.48
N ALA A 30 -3.17 -6.08 -18.42
CA ALA A 30 -3.33 -6.47 -19.81
C ALA A 30 -3.52 -7.99 -19.91
N ALA A 31 -4.58 -8.43 -20.59
CA ALA A 31 -5.12 -9.79 -20.53
C ALA A 31 -4.23 -10.88 -21.17
N GLU A 32 -3.02 -10.57 -21.66
CA GLU A 32 -2.14 -11.52 -22.36
C GLU A 32 -0.78 -11.76 -21.73
N GLU A 33 -0.44 -11.14 -20.58
CA GLU A 33 0.85 -11.33 -19.89
C GLU A 33 0.69 -11.82 -18.45
N ALA A 34 -0.35 -12.57 -18.16
CA ALA A 34 -0.73 -13.01 -16.81
C ALA A 34 0.19 -14.05 -16.16
N ALA A 35 1.28 -14.38 -16.78
CA ALA A 35 2.38 -15.11 -16.17
C ALA A 35 3.64 -14.26 -16.30
N ALA A 36 3.66 -13.07 -15.65
CA ALA A 36 4.94 -12.46 -15.37
C ALA A 36 5.77 -13.50 -14.63
N SER A 37 6.58 -14.23 -15.41
CA SER A 37 7.56 -15.14 -14.89
C SER A 37 8.53 -14.30 -14.08
N ALA A 38 9.19 -14.95 -13.15
CA ALA A 38 10.28 -14.30 -12.45
C ALA A 38 11.31 -13.65 -13.40
N ASP A 39 11.30 -13.94 -14.69
CA ASP A 39 12.18 -13.39 -15.73
C ASP A 39 11.77 -12.00 -16.27
N ASP A 40 10.52 -11.56 -16.05
CA ASP A 40 10.05 -10.23 -16.50
C ASP A 40 10.45 -9.07 -15.57
N LEU A 41 11.06 -9.36 -14.42
CA LEU A 41 11.59 -8.34 -13.51
C LEU A 41 12.99 -7.90 -13.99
N GLY A 42 13.01 -6.95 -14.86
CA GLY A 42 14.01 -6.68 -15.90
C GLY A 42 15.38 -6.13 -15.51
N HIS A 43 15.79 -5.92 -14.26
CA HIS A 43 17.18 -5.50 -13.96
C HIS A 43 17.62 -5.79 -12.53
N ALA A 44 18.92 -6.03 -12.38
CA ALA A 44 19.56 -6.13 -11.10
C ALA A 44 19.53 -4.75 -10.42
N LEU A 45 18.88 -4.65 -9.25
CA LEU A 45 18.87 -3.43 -8.44
C LEU A 45 20.22 -3.17 -7.75
N ALA A 46 21.13 -4.16 -7.72
CA ALA A 46 22.39 -4.08 -7.00
C ALA A 46 23.24 -2.86 -7.39
N ASP A 47 23.29 -2.51 -8.69
CA ASP A 47 24.04 -1.35 -9.17
C ASP A 47 23.32 -0.02 -8.97
N ALA A 48 22.00 -0.04 -8.86
CA ALA A 48 21.14 1.15 -8.76
C ALA A 48 20.97 1.63 -7.30
N LEU A 49 21.12 0.74 -6.33
CA LEU A 49 20.82 0.98 -4.92
C LEU A 49 22.08 0.77 -4.04
N GLU A 50 22.29 1.67 -3.11
CA GLU A 50 23.31 1.54 -2.07
C GLU A 50 22.63 1.33 -0.72
N LEU A 51 22.68 0.11 -0.19
CA LEU A 51 22.11 -0.20 1.12
C LEU A 51 22.90 0.50 2.23
N ARG A 52 22.20 1.18 3.15
CA ARG A 52 22.78 1.95 4.26
C ARG A 52 22.51 1.32 5.63
N GLY A 53 21.33 0.73 5.83
CA GLY A 53 20.97 0.16 7.11
C GLY A 53 19.58 -0.49 7.11
N LYS A 54 19.20 -1.02 8.24
CA LYS A 54 17.88 -1.62 8.47
C LYS A 54 16.93 -0.58 9.06
N LEU A 55 15.78 -0.38 8.44
CA LEU A 55 14.70 0.48 8.94
C LEU A 55 13.72 -0.32 9.82
N GLY A 56 13.43 -1.57 9.45
CA GLY A 56 12.50 -2.40 10.19
C GLY A 56 12.52 -3.85 9.76
N GLU A 57 11.86 -4.69 10.55
CA GLU A 57 11.69 -6.12 10.26
C GLU A 57 10.30 -6.56 10.70
N GLY A 58 9.61 -7.33 9.87
CA GLY A 58 8.28 -7.87 10.17
C GLY A 58 8.12 -9.29 9.69
N GLY A 59 6.92 -9.82 9.83
CA GLY A 59 6.59 -11.20 9.41
C GLY A 59 6.79 -11.49 7.92
N MET A 60 6.76 -10.45 7.07
CA MET A 60 6.86 -10.58 5.61
C MET A 60 8.25 -10.30 5.06
N GLY A 61 9.13 -9.62 5.80
CA GLY A 61 10.45 -9.29 5.29
C GLY A 61 11.22 -8.31 6.14
N VAL A 62 12.31 -7.81 5.57
CA VAL A 62 13.16 -6.76 6.15
C VAL A 62 13.08 -5.53 5.26
N VAL A 63 12.94 -4.37 5.87
CA VAL A 63 12.98 -3.09 5.18
C VAL A 63 14.31 -2.42 5.46
N HIS A 64 15.03 -2.08 4.40
CA HIS A 64 16.33 -1.42 4.45
C HIS A 64 16.22 0.03 4.00
N LEU A 65 17.03 0.89 4.60
CA LEU A 65 17.35 2.19 4.04
C LEU A 65 18.36 1.98 2.90
N ALA A 66 18.10 2.59 1.77
CA ALA A 66 19.05 2.63 0.66
C ALA A 66 19.07 4.02 0.00
N VAL A 67 20.15 4.30 -0.72
CA VAL A 67 20.25 5.46 -1.61
C VAL A 67 20.11 4.98 -3.05
N GLN A 68 19.12 5.53 -3.76
CA GLN A 68 18.97 5.36 -5.20
C GLN A 68 19.98 6.27 -5.91
N ARG A 69 21.07 5.68 -6.43
CA ARG A 69 22.22 6.42 -6.99
C ARG A 69 21.85 7.35 -8.15
N SER A 70 20.90 6.94 -9.01
CA SER A 70 20.52 7.71 -10.19
C SER A 70 19.86 9.05 -9.87
N LEU A 71 19.19 9.16 -8.70
CA LEU A 71 18.46 10.35 -8.27
C LEU A 71 19.01 10.93 -6.95
N ASP A 72 20.06 10.33 -6.40
CA ASP A 72 20.67 10.71 -5.11
C ASP A 72 19.64 10.92 -3.99
N ARG A 73 18.68 9.98 -3.89
CA ARG A 73 17.61 10.05 -2.89
C ARG A 73 17.54 8.81 -2.04
N GLU A 74 17.10 8.98 -0.81
CA GLU A 74 16.82 7.85 0.08
C GLU A 74 15.51 7.17 -0.26
N VAL A 75 15.53 5.84 -0.21
CA VAL A 75 14.40 4.96 -0.49
C VAL A 75 14.34 3.86 0.57
N ALA A 76 13.15 3.27 0.75
CA ALA A 76 12.96 2.07 1.52
C ALA A 76 12.97 0.86 0.58
N VAL A 77 13.76 -0.16 0.91
CA VAL A 77 13.87 -1.39 0.12
C VAL A 77 13.38 -2.56 0.95
N LYS A 78 12.22 -3.12 0.58
CA LYS A 78 11.65 -4.30 1.23
C LYS A 78 12.17 -5.56 0.55
N THR A 79 12.77 -6.44 1.35
CA THR A 79 13.39 -7.69 0.91
C THR A 79 12.77 -8.87 1.66
N LEU A 80 12.95 -10.09 1.15
CA LEU A 80 12.51 -11.30 1.83
C LEU A 80 13.47 -11.65 2.98
N ARG A 81 12.91 -11.99 4.14
CA ARG A 81 13.70 -12.49 5.28
C ARG A 81 14.24 -13.90 5.05
N ARG A 82 13.47 -14.73 4.37
CA ARG A 82 13.82 -16.12 4.03
C ARG A 82 13.33 -16.43 2.62
N GLU A 83 14.05 -17.26 1.92
CA GLU A 83 13.60 -17.78 0.65
C GLU A 83 12.36 -18.67 0.87
N SER A 84 11.24 -18.18 0.39
CA SER A 84 9.96 -18.86 0.42
C SER A 84 9.15 -18.46 -0.80
N PRO A 85 8.72 -19.42 -1.63
CA PRO A 85 7.85 -19.13 -2.77
C PRO A 85 6.58 -18.37 -2.39
N LEU A 86 6.05 -18.64 -1.19
CA LEU A 86 4.87 -17.94 -0.68
C LEU A 86 5.19 -16.49 -0.30
N ALA A 87 6.34 -16.23 0.35
CA ALA A 87 6.77 -14.88 0.70
C ALA A 87 7.07 -14.05 -0.56
N ALA A 88 7.74 -14.65 -1.55
CA ALA A 88 7.98 -14.01 -2.84
C ALA A 88 6.67 -13.62 -3.55
N LYS A 89 5.69 -14.53 -3.62
CA LYS A 89 4.36 -14.24 -4.18
C LYS A 89 3.64 -13.10 -3.43
N ARG A 90 3.78 -13.02 -2.10
CA ARG A 90 3.19 -11.93 -1.31
C ARG A 90 3.85 -10.60 -1.60
N LEU A 91 5.19 -10.56 -1.68
CA LEU A 91 5.93 -9.35 -2.01
C LEU A 91 5.61 -8.85 -3.43
N LEU A 92 5.52 -9.75 -4.42
CA LEU A 92 5.11 -9.41 -5.78
C LEU A 92 3.68 -8.87 -5.82
N ARG A 93 2.76 -9.51 -5.10
CA ARG A 93 1.37 -9.02 -4.98
C ARG A 93 1.33 -7.61 -4.38
N GLU A 94 2.03 -7.41 -3.27
CA GLU A 94 2.15 -6.10 -2.64
C GLU A 94 2.65 -5.04 -3.62
N ALA A 95 3.72 -5.35 -4.38
CA ALA A 95 4.27 -4.45 -5.38
C ALA A 95 3.24 -4.08 -6.47
N TRP A 96 2.54 -5.07 -7.03
CA TRP A 96 1.56 -4.84 -8.10
C TRP A 96 0.34 -4.06 -7.61
N VAL A 97 -0.20 -4.43 -6.44
CA VAL A 97 -1.36 -3.73 -5.87
C VAL A 97 -1.00 -2.30 -5.50
N THR A 98 0.07 -2.14 -4.73
CA THR A 98 0.48 -0.81 -4.27
C THR A 98 0.88 0.08 -5.44
N GLY A 99 1.59 -0.49 -6.45
CA GLY A 99 1.97 0.23 -7.67
C GLY A 99 0.79 0.65 -8.55
N ALA A 100 -0.32 -0.09 -8.50
CA ALA A 100 -1.54 0.23 -9.23
C ALA A 100 -2.49 1.19 -8.47
N LEU A 101 -2.27 1.39 -7.18
CA LEU A 101 -3.08 2.24 -6.32
C LEU A 101 -2.38 3.60 -6.07
N GLU A 102 -2.41 4.48 -7.07
CA GLU A 102 -1.86 5.83 -6.96
C GLU A 102 -2.80 6.73 -6.16
N HIS A 103 -2.49 6.92 -4.88
CA HIS A 103 -3.27 7.78 -3.96
C HIS A 103 -2.32 8.46 -2.95
N PRO A 104 -2.57 9.72 -2.54
CA PRO A 104 -1.69 10.46 -1.63
C PRO A 104 -1.48 9.77 -0.27
N ASN A 105 -2.42 8.96 0.18
CA ASN A 105 -2.35 8.23 1.44
C ASN A 105 -1.99 6.73 1.25
N ILE A 106 -1.49 6.33 0.09
CA ILE A 106 -0.91 4.99 -0.14
C ILE A 106 0.58 5.18 -0.43
N VAL A 107 1.43 4.36 0.19
CA VAL A 107 2.88 4.49 0.01
C VAL A 107 3.27 4.31 -1.47
N PRO A 108 4.00 5.26 -2.09
CA PRO A 108 4.42 5.12 -3.49
C PRO A 108 5.43 3.99 -3.68
N VAL A 109 5.17 3.15 -4.69
CA VAL A 109 6.15 2.20 -5.22
C VAL A 109 7.00 2.93 -6.27
N TYR A 110 8.32 2.82 -6.13
CA TYR A 110 9.26 3.42 -7.06
C TYR A 110 9.81 2.42 -8.06
N ASP A 111 9.99 1.17 -7.64
CA ASP A 111 10.54 0.13 -8.51
C ASP A 111 10.29 -1.28 -7.94
N LEU A 112 10.36 -2.28 -8.80
CA LEU A 112 10.34 -3.69 -8.44
C LEU A 112 11.43 -4.40 -9.25
N GLY A 113 12.46 -4.89 -8.58
CA GLY A 113 13.57 -5.57 -9.22
C GLY A 113 14.02 -6.81 -8.47
N ARG A 114 15.23 -7.25 -8.75
CA ARG A 114 15.85 -8.45 -8.16
C ARG A 114 17.25 -8.17 -7.68
N ASP A 115 17.69 -8.93 -6.67
CA ASP A 115 19.09 -9.01 -6.31
C ASP A 115 19.87 -9.97 -7.26
N GLU A 116 21.17 -10.13 -6.98
CA GLU A 116 22.05 -11.02 -7.75
C GLU A 116 21.61 -12.49 -7.67
N GLU A 117 20.94 -12.88 -6.57
CA GLU A 117 20.39 -14.23 -6.37
C GLU A 117 18.98 -14.40 -6.99
N GLY A 118 18.45 -13.39 -7.65
CA GLY A 118 17.14 -13.42 -8.31
C GLY A 118 15.95 -13.22 -7.37
N ARG A 119 16.17 -12.82 -6.10
CA ARG A 119 15.11 -12.58 -5.11
C ARG A 119 14.46 -11.21 -5.35
N PRO A 120 13.12 -11.11 -5.30
CA PRO A 120 12.43 -9.83 -5.54
C PRO A 120 12.73 -8.81 -4.44
N HIS A 121 12.96 -7.57 -4.86
CA HIS A 121 13.10 -6.39 -4.02
C HIS A 121 12.08 -5.34 -4.42
N LEU A 122 11.33 -4.82 -3.45
CA LEU A 122 10.37 -3.75 -3.64
C LEU A 122 10.96 -2.42 -3.15
N VAL A 123 11.07 -1.45 -4.05
CA VAL A 123 11.57 -0.11 -3.75
C VAL A 123 10.40 0.84 -3.53
N LEU A 124 10.34 1.41 -2.35
CA LEU A 124 9.26 2.27 -1.88
C LEU A 124 9.78 3.66 -1.52
N LYS A 125 8.88 4.63 -1.46
CA LYS A 125 9.17 5.92 -0.82
C LYS A 125 9.66 5.67 0.60
N ARG A 126 10.82 6.26 0.98
CA ARG A 126 11.18 6.39 2.39
C ARG A 126 10.24 7.39 3.05
N ILE A 127 9.62 6.98 4.14
CA ILE A 127 8.81 7.84 4.99
C ILE A 127 9.63 8.13 6.25
N GLU A 128 9.88 9.41 6.51
CA GLU A 128 10.46 9.88 7.77
C GLU A 128 9.32 10.21 8.72
N GLY A 129 9.05 9.33 9.67
CA GLY A 129 7.88 9.48 10.54
C GLY A 129 7.75 8.34 11.52
N GLU A 130 6.59 8.27 12.14
CA GLU A 130 6.26 7.31 13.19
C GLU A 130 5.13 6.37 12.74
N LEU A 131 5.13 5.15 13.25
CA LEU A 131 3.98 4.26 13.13
C LEU A 131 2.80 4.84 13.92
N TRP A 132 1.61 4.77 13.35
CA TRP A 132 0.42 5.27 14.03
C TRP A 132 0.14 4.52 15.34
N SER A 133 0.48 3.23 15.43
CA SER A 133 0.43 2.45 16.68
C SER A 133 1.29 3.06 17.79
N ALA A 134 2.49 3.55 17.47
CA ALA A 134 3.35 4.22 18.45
C ALA A 134 2.74 5.55 18.93
N LEU A 135 2.13 6.32 18.02
CA LEU A 135 1.47 7.59 18.34
C LEU A 135 0.19 7.40 19.15
N ILE A 136 -0.53 6.27 18.98
CA ILE A 136 -1.68 5.90 19.81
C ILE A 136 -1.21 5.50 21.22
N ALA A 137 -0.13 4.74 21.30
CA ALA A 137 0.39 4.21 22.57
C ALA A 137 1.05 5.29 23.44
N ASP A 138 1.61 6.34 22.83
CA ASP A 138 2.30 7.40 23.56
C ASP A 138 1.82 8.81 23.14
N PRO A 139 0.87 9.40 23.88
CA PRO A 139 0.41 10.76 23.65
C PRO A 139 1.50 11.83 23.77
N ARG A 140 2.58 11.58 24.54
CA ARG A 140 3.68 12.53 24.66
C ARG A 140 4.49 12.58 23.36
N LEU A 141 4.73 11.44 22.74
CA LEU A 141 5.37 11.36 21.43
C LEU A 141 4.57 12.15 20.40
N LEU A 142 3.24 12.06 20.44
CA LEU A 142 2.36 12.81 19.53
C LEU A 142 2.46 14.33 19.78
N GLU A 143 2.45 14.77 21.04
CA GLU A 143 2.62 16.17 21.41
C GLU A 143 4.00 16.71 20.97
N GLU A 144 5.08 15.97 21.25
CA GLU A 144 6.45 16.37 20.91
C GLU A 144 6.68 16.46 19.40
N ARG A 145 6.12 15.52 18.62
CA ARG A 145 6.31 15.44 17.18
C ARG A 145 5.46 16.44 16.40
N PHE A 146 4.21 16.65 16.83
CA PHE A 146 3.21 17.38 16.03
C PHE A 146 2.60 18.59 16.76
N GLY A 147 2.96 18.84 18.03
CA GLY A 147 2.45 19.98 18.80
C GLY A 147 0.94 19.92 19.07
N VAL A 148 0.39 18.71 19.16
CA VAL A 148 -1.06 18.46 19.22
C VAL A 148 -1.53 18.52 20.68
N SER A 149 -2.64 19.24 20.93
CA SER A 149 -3.31 19.31 22.22
C SER A 149 -4.62 18.50 22.28
N ASP A 150 -5.31 18.36 21.13
CA ASP A 150 -6.51 17.51 21.02
C ASP A 150 -6.13 16.20 20.28
N PHE A 151 -5.77 15.19 21.08
CA PHE A 151 -5.32 13.90 20.58
C PHE A 151 -6.42 13.16 19.81
N LEU A 152 -7.67 13.22 20.30
CA LEU A 152 -8.77 12.52 19.63
C LEU A 152 -9.06 13.13 18.26
N GLU A 153 -9.16 14.45 18.16
CA GLU A 153 -9.38 15.12 16.88
C GLU A 153 -8.27 14.78 15.87
N TRP A 154 -7.02 14.78 16.33
CA TRP A 154 -5.88 14.48 15.48
C TRP A 154 -5.94 13.04 14.94
N HIS A 155 -6.21 12.05 15.81
CA HIS A 155 -6.38 10.67 15.40
C HIS A 155 -7.58 10.46 14.46
N LEU A 156 -8.68 11.16 14.67
CA LEU A 156 -9.84 11.10 13.78
C LEU A 156 -9.52 11.67 12.39
N ARG A 157 -8.71 12.73 12.31
CA ARG A 157 -8.24 13.29 11.03
C ARG A 157 -7.31 12.31 10.31
N THR A 158 -6.44 11.61 11.02
CA THR A 158 -5.59 10.54 10.49
C THR A 158 -6.44 9.40 9.95
N LEU A 159 -7.44 8.95 10.72
CA LEU A 159 -8.37 7.90 10.32
C LEU A 159 -9.17 8.30 9.06
N ALA A 160 -9.62 9.55 8.96
CA ALA A 160 -10.34 10.04 7.78
C ALA A 160 -9.48 9.98 6.50
N GLN A 161 -8.19 10.31 6.59
CA GLN A 161 -7.25 10.15 5.46
C GLN A 161 -7.08 8.69 5.05
N LEU A 162 -6.99 7.79 6.04
CA LEU A 162 -6.96 6.35 5.80
C LEU A 162 -8.25 5.85 5.11
N CYS A 163 -9.43 6.31 5.56
CA CYS A 163 -10.70 5.96 4.93
C CYS A 163 -10.73 6.38 3.45
N ASN A 164 -10.15 7.52 3.08
CA ASN A 164 -10.04 7.95 1.69
C ASN A 164 -9.19 6.98 0.86
N ALA A 165 -8.05 6.52 1.39
CA ALA A 165 -7.20 5.53 0.72
C ALA A 165 -7.91 4.19 0.53
N VAL A 166 -8.64 3.73 1.55
CA VAL A 166 -9.39 2.47 1.50
C VAL A 166 -10.58 2.58 0.54
N ALA A 167 -11.34 3.67 0.57
CA ALA A 167 -12.43 3.92 -0.38
C ALA A 167 -11.92 3.92 -1.84
N PHE A 168 -10.79 4.58 -2.09
CA PHE A 168 -10.14 4.57 -3.40
C PHE A 168 -9.75 3.15 -3.87
N ALA A 169 -9.23 2.30 -2.97
CA ALA A 169 -8.93 0.91 -3.29
C ALA A 169 -10.20 0.09 -3.57
N HIS A 170 -11.25 0.28 -2.77
CA HIS A 170 -12.54 -0.38 -2.95
C HIS A 170 -13.18 0.00 -4.30
N ASP A 171 -13.12 1.26 -4.72
CA ASP A 171 -13.59 1.71 -6.04
C ASP A 171 -12.84 1.04 -7.20
N ARG A 172 -11.61 0.57 -6.95
CA ARG A 172 -10.80 -0.22 -7.88
C ARG A 172 -10.96 -1.73 -7.71
N GLY A 173 -11.90 -2.15 -6.90
CA GLY A 173 -12.18 -3.54 -6.66
C GLY A 173 -11.13 -4.27 -5.83
N VAL A 174 -10.38 -3.58 -4.97
CA VAL A 174 -9.35 -4.14 -4.10
C VAL A 174 -9.72 -3.94 -2.63
N ILE A 175 -9.62 -5.01 -1.82
CA ILE A 175 -9.72 -4.96 -0.36
C ILE A 175 -8.35 -5.23 0.28
N HIS A 176 -8.06 -4.57 1.41
CA HIS A 176 -6.77 -4.63 2.09
C HIS A 176 -6.62 -5.86 3.00
N ARG A 177 -7.61 -6.14 3.87
CA ARG A 177 -7.73 -7.30 4.79
C ARG A 177 -6.80 -7.32 6.01
N ASP A 178 -5.86 -6.41 6.12
CA ASP A 178 -4.95 -6.32 7.29
C ASP A 178 -4.76 -4.87 7.73
N LEU A 179 -5.87 -4.10 7.80
CA LEU A 179 -5.83 -2.74 8.33
C LEU A 179 -5.61 -2.78 9.84
N LYS A 180 -4.58 -2.08 10.29
CA LYS A 180 -4.19 -1.90 11.68
C LYS A 180 -3.26 -0.70 11.82
N PRO A 181 -3.11 -0.09 13.01
CA PRO A 181 -2.24 1.07 13.20
C PRO A 181 -0.77 0.81 12.84
N ASP A 182 -0.28 -0.44 12.95
CA ASP A 182 1.09 -0.81 12.54
C ASP A 182 1.31 -0.74 11.03
N ASN A 183 0.24 -0.77 10.23
CA ASN A 183 0.30 -0.63 8.78
C ASN A 183 0.06 0.83 8.33
N VAL A 184 0.11 1.79 9.24
CA VAL A 184 -0.04 3.22 8.95
C VAL A 184 1.18 3.96 9.47
N MET A 185 1.84 4.74 8.61
CA MET A 185 2.87 5.69 9.01
C MET A 185 2.39 7.12 8.87
N VAL A 186 2.79 7.96 9.82
CA VAL A 186 2.58 9.40 9.76
C VAL A 186 3.93 10.07 9.59
N GLY A 187 4.11 10.77 8.48
CA GLY A 187 5.33 11.50 8.15
C GLY A 187 5.53 12.75 9.02
N SER A 188 6.74 13.29 9.00
CA SER A 188 7.13 14.44 9.85
C SER A 188 6.34 15.72 9.59
N TYR A 189 5.62 15.81 8.46
CA TYR A 189 4.74 16.93 8.11
C TYR A 189 3.25 16.57 8.23
N GLY A 190 2.93 15.43 8.86
CA GLY A 190 1.55 14.99 9.08
C GLY A 190 0.93 14.23 7.90
N GLU A 191 1.74 13.82 6.90
CA GLU A 191 1.26 12.96 5.81
C GLU A 191 0.97 11.55 6.32
N VAL A 192 -0.15 11.02 5.94
CA VAL A 192 -0.58 9.66 6.32
C VAL A 192 -0.37 8.70 5.17
N TYR A 193 0.30 7.58 5.42
CA TYR A 193 0.56 6.55 4.43
C TYR A 193 0.08 5.18 4.91
N LEU A 194 -0.82 4.56 4.15
CA LEU A 194 -1.17 3.16 4.30
C LEU A 194 -0.11 2.28 3.65
N LEU A 195 0.38 1.30 4.41
CA LEU A 195 1.44 0.38 4.05
C LEU A 195 0.87 -1.03 3.83
N ASP A 196 1.70 -1.94 3.31
CA ASP A 196 1.57 -3.40 3.33
C ASP A 196 0.28 -3.97 2.73
N TRP A 197 0.23 -4.04 1.40
CA TRP A 197 -0.85 -4.64 0.61
C TRP A 197 -0.63 -6.15 0.33
N GLY A 198 0.26 -6.82 1.07
CA GLY A 198 0.62 -8.23 0.84
C GLY A 198 -0.51 -9.23 1.04
N LEU A 199 -1.58 -8.85 1.77
CA LEU A 199 -2.79 -9.65 1.96
C LEU A 199 -3.98 -9.19 1.12
N ALA A 200 -3.80 -8.18 0.25
CA ALA A 200 -4.88 -7.64 -0.57
C ALA A 200 -5.52 -8.70 -1.49
N MET A 201 -6.82 -8.52 -1.76
CA MET A 201 -7.60 -9.37 -2.66
C MET A 201 -8.45 -8.52 -3.60
N GLY A 202 -8.70 -9.08 -4.79
CA GLY A 202 -9.63 -8.50 -5.76
C GLY A 202 -11.09 -8.86 -5.44
N LEU A 203 -12.00 -7.90 -5.56
CA LEU A 203 -13.45 -8.13 -5.40
C LEU A 203 -14.06 -8.90 -6.59
N GLN A 204 -13.39 -8.88 -7.74
CA GLN A 204 -13.83 -9.52 -8.97
C GLN A 204 -12.79 -10.55 -9.43
N GLU A 205 -13.23 -11.63 -10.06
CA GLU A 205 -12.36 -12.65 -10.65
C GLU A 205 -11.47 -12.12 -11.80
N THR A 206 -11.81 -10.93 -12.32
CA THR A 206 -11.10 -10.28 -13.41
C THR A 206 -9.76 -9.62 -13.04
N LEU A 207 -9.41 -9.60 -11.76
CA LEU A 207 -8.08 -9.12 -11.32
C LEU A 207 -7.10 -10.30 -11.28
N GLU A 208 -6.62 -10.73 -12.45
CA GLU A 208 -5.83 -11.97 -12.65
C GLU A 208 -4.58 -12.09 -11.77
N ARG A 209 -4.01 -10.96 -11.33
CA ARG A 209 -2.84 -10.93 -10.43
C ARG A 209 -3.20 -10.99 -8.95
N LEU A 210 -4.49 -10.89 -8.60
CA LEU A 210 -4.97 -10.96 -7.22
C LEU A 210 -5.84 -12.20 -7.02
N PRO A 211 -5.76 -12.86 -5.86
CA PRO A 211 -6.74 -13.86 -5.49
C PRO A 211 -8.10 -13.18 -5.35
N SER A 212 -9.15 -13.81 -5.88
CA SER A 212 -10.52 -13.33 -5.75
C SER A 212 -10.99 -13.33 -4.29
N ALA A 213 -11.69 -12.29 -3.89
CA ALA A 213 -12.36 -12.18 -2.61
C ALA A 213 -13.55 -13.15 -2.59
N GLY A 214 -13.32 -14.34 -2.12
CA GLY A 214 -14.31 -15.38 -1.87
C GLY A 214 -14.31 -15.76 -0.40
N ARG A 215 -14.80 -16.97 -0.10
CA ARG A 215 -14.63 -17.55 1.23
C ARG A 215 -13.15 -17.81 1.48
N PRO A 216 -12.57 -17.30 2.58
CA PRO A 216 -11.18 -17.53 2.86
C PRO A 216 -10.93 -19.03 3.08
N LYS A 217 -10.05 -19.60 2.27
CA LYS A 217 -9.59 -21.00 2.46
C LYS A 217 -8.53 -21.11 3.55
N GLN A 218 -7.95 -19.99 3.94
CA GLN A 218 -6.90 -19.90 4.94
C GLN A 218 -7.06 -18.62 5.75
N PHE A 219 -6.86 -18.74 7.04
CA PHE A 219 -6.74 -17.65 7.98
C PHE A 219 -5.62 -16.69 7.54
N ALA A 220 -5.92 -15.41 7.42
CA ALA A 220 -4.95 -14.38 7.09
C ALA A 220 -5.40 -13.02 7.62
N GLY A 221 -4.48 -12.32 8.28
CA GLY A 221 -4.68 -11.03 8.95
C GLY A 221 -4.06 -11.03 10.34
N THR A 222 -4.27 -9.97 11.08
CA THR A 222 -3.77 -9.78 12.45
C THR A 222 -4.86 -10.14 13.46
N PRO A 223 -4.68 -11.17 14.33
CA PRO A 223 -5.71 -11.69 15.22
C PRO A 223 -6.44 -10.62 16.04
N ALA A 224 -5.71 -9.61 16.51
CA ALA A 224 -6.26 -8.55 17.35
C ALA A 224 -7.33 -7.66 16.66
N TYR A 225 -7.45 -7.71 15.32
CA TYR A 225 -8.37 -6.87 14.54
C TYR A 225 -9.35 -7.67 13.68
N LEU A 226 -9.15 -8.98 13.50
CA LEU A 226 -9.85 -9.78 12.52
C LEU A 226 -11.37 -9.61 12.53
N ALA A 227 -11.91 -9.40 11.34
CA ALA A 227 -13.34 -9.44 11.12
C ALA A 227 -13.87 -10.90 11.19
N PRO A 228 -15.10 -11.12 11.66
CA PRO A 228 -15.67 -12.46 11.79
C PRO A 228 -15.58 -13.31 10.53
N GLU A 229 -15.79 -12.72 9.37
CA GLU A 229 -15.73 -13.41 8.08
C GLU A 229 -14.31 -13.83 7.68
N GLN A 230 -13.27 -13.26 8.28
CA GLN A 230 -11.87 -13.68 8.08
C GLN A 230 -11.52 -14.97 8.80
N LEU A 231 -12.31 -15.37 9.80
CA LEU A 231 -12.11 -16.61 10.57
C LEU A 231 -12.51 -17.87 9.82
N GLY A 232 -13.14 -17.75 8.65
CA GLY A 232 -13.51 -18.89 7.79
C GLY A 232 -14.83 -19.57 8.13
N ASP A 233 -15.44 -19.23 9.26
CA ASP A 233 -16.70 -19.81 9.74
C ASP A 233 -17.94 -18.99 9.33
N SER A 234 -17.73 -17.83 8.67
CA SER A 234 -18.80 -16.95 8.25
C SER A 234 -19.44 -17.42 6.94
N GLU A 235 -20.76 -17.30 6.84
CA GLU A 235 -21.52 -17.47 5.59
C GLU A 235 -21.25 -16.31 4.61
N HIS A 236 -20.73 -15.20 5.10
CA HIS A 236 -20.46 -14.01 4.30
C HIS A 236 -19.07 -14.09 3.64
N PRO A 237 -18.96 -13.77 2.33
CA PRO A 237 -17.69 -13.66 1.66
C PRO A 237 -16.91 -12.42 2.15
N LEU A 238 -15.61 -12.39 1.94
CA LEU A 238 -14.80 -11.20 2.16
C LEU A 238 -15.22 -10.07 1.19
N GLY A 239 -15.20 -8.84 1.69
CA GLY A 239 -15.62 -7.67 0.91
C GLY A 239 -15.21 -6.34 1.54
N PRO A 240 -15.69 -5.20 1.02
CA PRO A 240 -15.42 -3.87 1.58
C PRO A 240 -15.81 -3.75 3.07
N HIS A 241 -16.85 -4.46 3.50
CA HIS A 241 -17.29 -4.50 4.89
C HIS A 241 -16.22 -5.10 5.83
N THR A 242 -15.37 -6.00 5.32
CA THR A 242 -14.23 -6.53 6.08
C THR A 242 -13.28 -5.42 6.46
N ASP A 243 -12.86 -4.58 5.52
CA ASP A 243 -12.00 -3.43 5.80
C ASP A 243 -12.68 -2.40 6.71
N LEU A 244 -14.00 -2.20 6.56
CA LEU A 244 -14.76 -1.31 7.46
C LEU A 244 -14.77 -1.83 8.90
N TYR A 245 -14.87 -3.15 9.11
CA TYR A 245 -14.74 -3.74 10.43
C TYR A 245 -13.36 -3.46 11.05
N LEU A 246 -12.29 -3.66 10.25
CA LEU A 246 -10.92 -3.39 10.68
C LEU A 246 -10.70 -1.89 11.03
N ILE A 247 -11.27 -0.97 10.24
CA ILE A 247 -11.26 0.48 10.53
C ILE A 247 -11.99 0.76 11.86
N GLY A 248 -13.12 0.09 12.11
CA GLY A 248 -13.81 0.15 13.40
C GLY A 248 -12.93 -0.32 14.55
N GLY A 249 -12.13 -1.38 14.35
CA GLY A 249 -11.14 -1.88 15.30
C GLY A 249 -10.03 -0.87 15.59
N MET A 250 -9.53 -0.17 14.56
CA MET A 250 -8.54 0.90 14.72
C MET A 250 -9.13 2.09 15.50
N LEU A 251 -10.38 2.49 15.21
CA LEU A 251 -11.07 3.53 15.97
C LEU A 251 -11.27 3.14 17.44
N PHE A 252 -11.64 1.87 17.68
CA PHE A 252 -11.74 1.35 19.05
C PHE A 252 -10.41 1.50 19.79
N GLU A 253 -9.28 1.14 19.15
CA GLU A 253 -7.96 1.27 19.77
C GLU A 253 -7.59 2.73 20.04
N VAL A 254 -7.88 3.66 19.15
CA VAL A 254 -7.68 5.10 19.36
C VAL A 254 -8.42 5.57 20.62
N ILE A 255 -9.65 5.08 20.86
CA ILE A 255 -10.49 5.53 21.97
C ILE A 255 -10.12 4.81 23.28
N VAL A 256 -9.79 3.53 23.22
CA VAL A 256 -9.65 2.65 24.39
C VAL A 256 -8.18 2.41 24.76
N GLY A 257 -7.24 2.67 23.84
CA GLY A 257 -5.80 2.47 24.02
C GLY A 257 -5.33 1.01 23.89
N ARG A 258 -6.18 0.10 23.38
CA ARG A 258 -5.84 -1.31 23.11
C ARG A 258 -6.65 -1.85 21.94
N PRO A 259 -6.15 -2.86 21.22
CA PRO A 259 -6.89 -3.45 20.10
C PRO A 259 -8.21 -4.11 20.56
N PRO A 260 -9.16 -4.32 19.62
CA PRO A 260 -10.51 -4.84 19.95
C PRO A 260 -10.50 -6.28 20.46
N HIS A 261 -9.57 -7.10 20.02
CA HIS A 261 -9.47 -8.49 20.47
C HIS A 261 -8.15 -8.71 21.21
N GLU A 262 -8.24 -9.32 22.39
CA GLU A 262 -7.07 -9.82 23.12
C GLU A 262 -6.75 -11.20 22.53
N GLY A 263 -5.54 -11.34 21.93
CA GLY A 263 -5.09 -12.58 21.30
C GLY A 263 -4.73 -13.67 22.29
#